data_5c60f53f245f40e7d910bb58a9b28271
#
_entry.id   5c60f53f245f40e7d910bb58a9b28271
#
_cell.length_a   1.000
_cell.length_b   1.000
_cell.length_c   1.000
_cell.angle_alpha   90.00
_cell.angle_beta   90.00
_cell.angle_gamma   90.00
#
_symmetry.space_group_name_H-M   'P 1'
#
loop_
_entity.id
_entity.type
_entity.pdbx_description
1 polymer ?
#
loop_
_entity_poly.entity_id
_entity_poly.type
_entity_poly.pdbx_seq_one_letter_code
_entity_poly.pdbx_strand_id
1 'polypeptide(L)'
;MPADGGGMMNKILFIVALSLLLLLTACGPSVKVQRIPADTATDLSGKWNDTDSRLVSEEMVRDMLSRPWMSRFSQNEGRAPVMIIGTMRNLSSEHIEMQTFAKDISRELLNSGLVRFIASRDDRDEVRDERADQQYFASEETAKRMAQEVGADYMLQGSVKTIMDKVDNTQAKFYQVDLQLVDVETSETVWIGSKEIKKIVESNRFRL
;
A
#
# COMPACT_ATOMS: atom_id res chain seq x y z
N MET A 1 -53.08 -65.48 2.55
CA MET A 1 -52.02 -64.74 1.85
C MET A 1 -52.08 -63.28 2.31
N PRO A 2 -51.15 -62.80 3.13
CA PRO A 2 -51.04 -61.38 3.44
C PRO A 2 -50.24 -60.64 2.38
N ALA A 3 -50.84 -59.57 1.88
CA ALA A 3 -50.24 -58.71 0.89
C ALA A 3 -49.08 -57.86 1.48
N ASP A 4 -47.91 -57.97 0.86
CA ASP A 4 -46.64 -57.38 1.24
C ASP A 4 -46.59 -55.90 0.74
N GLY A 5 -47.54 -55.07 1.23
CA GLY A 5 -47.63 -53.65 0.85
C GLY A 5 -46.64 -52.71 1.60
N GLY A 6 -46.03 -53.17 2.69
CA GLY A 6 -45.17 -52.31 3.52
C GLY A 6 -43.76 -52.08 2.95
N GLY A 7 -43.24 -53.02 2.18
CA GLY A 7 -41.88 -52.91 1.63
C GLY A 7 -41.73 -51.93 0.49
N MET A 8 -42.79 -51.74 -0.31
CA MET A 8 -42.77 -50.81 -1.46
C MET A 8 -42.94 -49.37 -1.01
N MET A 9 -43.77 -49.10 0.00
CA MET A 9 -43.99 -47.76 0.56
C MET A 9 -42.74 -47.20 1.26
N ASN A 10 -42.00 -48.03 2.00
CA ASN A 10 -40.74 -47.65 2.62
C ASN A 10 -39.63 -47.35 1.58
N LYS A 11 -39.56 -48.10 0.46
CA LYS A 11 -38.61 -47.81 -0.63
C LYS A 11 -38.94 -46.49 -1.33
N ILE A 12 -40.20 -46.17 -1.56
CA ILE A 12 -40.60 -44.88 -2.17
C ILE A 12 -40.28 -43.72 -1.21
N LEU A 13 -40.55 -43.87 0.07
CA LEU A 13 -40.21 -42.86 1.08
C LEU A 13 -38.69 -42.58 1.15
N PHE A 14 -37.91 -43.64 1.06
CA PHE A 14 -36.43 -43.55 1.09
C PHE A 14 -35.88 -42.84 -0.17
N ILE A 15 -36.46 -43.12 -1.35
CA ILE A 15 -36.09 -42.48 -2.60
C ILE A 15 -36.44 -40.98 -2.61
N VAL A 16 -37.63 -40.64 -2.07
CA VAL A 16 -38.07 -39.24 -1.94
C VAL A 16 -37.20 -38.47 -0.93
N ALA A 17 -36.86 -39.07 0.20
CA ALA A 17 -35.98 -38.47 1.19
C ALA A 17 -34.54 -38.27 0.64
N LEU A 18 -34.01 -39.23 -0.12
CA LEU A 18 -32.70 -39.15 -0.76
C LEU A 18 -32.67 -38.08 -1.86
N SER A 19 -33.74 -37.95 -2.66
CA SER A 19 -33.86 -36.91 -3.68
C SER A 19 -33.99 -35.51 -3.08
N LEU A 20 -34.67 -35.36 -1.95
CA LEU A 20 -34.78 -34.11 -1.22
C LEU A 20 -33.47 -33.69 -0.59
N LEU A 21 -32.67 -34.65 -0.12
CA LEU A 21 -31.31 -34.40 0.42
C LEU A 21 -30.33 -33.94 -0.66
N LEU A 22 -30.44 -34.44 -1.90
CA LEU A 22 -29.64 -34.04 -3.04
C LEU A 22 -29.95 -32.62 -3.53
N LEU A 23 -31.16 -32.10 -3.29
CA LEU A 23 -31.54 -30.73 -3.68
C LEU A 23 -30.96 -29.66 -2.74
N LEU A 24 -30.47 -30.02 -1.55
CA LEU A 24 -29.91 -29.10 -0.56
C LEU A 24 -28.43 -28.76 -0.82
N THR A 25 -27.76 -29.43 -1.73
CA THR A 25 -26.31 -29.25 -1.99
C THR A 25 -25.97 -28.27 -3.12
N ALA A 26 -26.96 -27.62 -3.72
CA ALA A 26 -26.77 -26.79 -4.94
C ALA A 26 -26.43 -25.32 -4.71
N CYS A 27 -26.29 -24.85 -3.45
CA CYS A 27 -25.90 -23.48 -3.15
C CYS A 27 -24.41 -23.39 -2.82
N GLY A 28 -23.55 -23.45 -3.84
CA GLY A 28 -22.15 -23.05 -3.72
C GLY A 28 -22.01 -21.51 -3.75
N PRO A 29 -21.05 -20.93 -3.04
CA PRO A 29 -20.79 -19.50 -3.11
C PRO A 29 -20.40 -19.12 -4.54
N SER A 30 -21.19 -18.27 -5.19
CA SER A 30 -20.83 -17.72 -6.50
C SER A 30 -19.89 -16.53 -6.30
N VAL A 31 -18.64 -16.64 -6.78
CA VAL A 31 -17.68 -15.53 -6.81
C VAL A 31 -17.92 -14.72 -8.08
N LYS A 32 -18.29 -13.44 -7.93
CA LYS A 32 -18.40 -12.51 -9.04
C LYS A 32 -17.19 -11.57 -9.05
N VAL A 33 -16.36 -11.63 -10.07
CA VAL A 33 -15.22 -10.74 -10.29
C VAL A 33 -15.59 -9.70 -11.35
N GLN A 34 -15.38 -8.44 -11.02
CA GLN A 34 -15.58 -7.31 -11.94
C GLN A 34 -14.33 -6.44 -11.97
N ARG A 35 -13.92 -6.00 -13.16
CA ARG A 35 -12.88 -4.98 -13.31
C ARG A 35 -13.54 -3.60 -13.23
N ILE A 36 -12.96 -2.74 -12.37
CA ILE A 36 -13.36 -1.33 -12.22
C ILE A 36 -12.12 -0.45 -12.50
N PRO A 37 -12.28 0.84 -12.85
CA PRO A 37 -11.15 1.77 -12.96
C PRO A 37 -10.34 1.81 -11.67
N ALA A 38 -9.01 1.86 -11.77
CA ALA A 38 -8.12 1.80 -10.62
C ALA A 38 -8.21 3.01 -9.69
N ASP A 39 -8.70 4.15 -10.18
CA ASP A 39 -8.95 5.38 -9.45
C ASP A 39 -10.29 5.42 -8.69
N THR A 40 -11.12 4.37 -8.87
CA THR A 40 -12.41 4.26 -8.18
C THR A 40 -12.18 4.05 -6.69
N ALA A 41 -12.65 5.00 -5.86
CA ALA A 41 -12.63 4.84 -4.41
C ALA A 41 -13.55 3.67 -3.98
N THR A 42 -12.97 2.61 -3.42
CA THR A 42 -13.71 1.41 -3.01
C THR A 42 -13.30 0.99 -1.60
N ASP A 43 -14.23 1.12 -0.65
CA ASP A 43 -14.05 0.71 0.74
C ASP A 43 -14.90 -0.53 1.06
N LEU A 44 -14.34 -1.72 0.92
CA LEU A 44 -15.05 -2.99 1.18
C LEU A 44 -15.00 -3.42 2.64
N SER A 45 -13.91 -3.15 3.35
CA SER A 45 -13.67 -3.69 4.69
C SER A 45 -13.37 -2.62 5.75
N GLY A 46 -13.30 -1.35 5.35
CA GLY A 46 -12.83 -0.27 6.21
C GLY A 46 -11.37 -0.42 6.67
N LYS A 47 -10.60 -1.35 6.09
CA LYS A 47 -9.15 -1.43 6.28
C LYS A 47 -8.43 -0.45 5.37
N TRP A 48 -7.14 -0.25 5.66
CA TRP A 48 -6.25 0.46 4.73
C TRP A 48 -6.28 -0.21 3.35
N ASN A 49 -6.41 0.58 2.30
CA ASN A 49 -6.48 0.09 0.92
C ASN A 49 -5.67 0.98 -0.05
N ASP A 50 -5.74 0.66 -1.34
CA ASP A 50 -5.07 1.37 -2.42
C ASP A 50 -5.51 2.83 -2.55
N THR A 51 -6.80 3.11 -2.36
CA THR A 51 -7.35 4.48 -2.37
C THR A 51 -6.72 5.33 -1.28
N ASP A 52 -6.61 4.80 -0.06
CA ASP A 52 -5.98 5.50 1.06
C ASP A 52 -4.51 5.80 0.75
N SER A 53 -3.77 4.79 0.27
CA SER A 53 -2.36 4.93 -0.09
C SER A 53 -2.14 6.03 -1.13
N ARG A 54 -2.92 6.01 -2.20
CA ARG A 54 -2.85 6.99 -3.28
C ARG A 54 -3.17 8.40 -2.81
N LEU A 55 -4.33 8.60 -2.15
CA LEU A 55 -4.77 9.93 -1.71
C LEU A 55 -3.80 10.56 -0.69
N VAL A 56 -3.28 9.74 0.24
CA VAL A 56 -2.28 10.20 1.22
C VAL A 56 -0.99 10.59 0.51
N SER A 57 -0.51 9.76 -0.42
CA SER A 57 0.73 10.04 -1.15
C SER A 57 0.64 11.32 -1.96
N GLU A 58 -0.45 11.50 -2.74
CA GLU A 58 -0.70 12.70 -3.54
C GLU A 58 -0.73 13.97 -2.68
N GLU A 59 -1.47 13.95 -1.56
CA GLU A 59 -1.63 15.14 -0.71
C GLU A 59 -0.36 15.48 0.05
N MET A 60 0.29 14.50 0.66
CA MET A 60 1.48 14.75 1.47
C MET A 60 2.70 15.15 0.62
N VAL A 61 2.86 14.57 -0.57
CA VAL A 61 3.91 14.99 -1.51
C VAL A 61 3.66 16.42 -1.99
N ARG A 62 2.42 16.75 -2.35
CA ARG A 62 2.05 18.11 -2.75
C ARG A 62 2.32 19.12 -1.63
N ASP A 63 1.92 18.82 -0.39
CA ASP A 63 2.19 19.67 0.76
C ASP A 63 3.69 19.86 0.96
N MET A 64 4.46 18.78 1.02
CA MET A 64 5.90 18.81 1.23
C MET A 64 6.62 19.67 0.20
N LEU A 65 6.33 19.46 -1.10
CA LEU A 65 6.98 20.20 -2.19
C LEU A 65 6.60 21.68 -2.25
N SER A 66 5.46 22.07 -1.66
CA SER A 66 5.03 23.46 -1.58
C SER A 66 5.70 24.28 -0.47
N ARG A 67 6.47 23.62 0.41
CA ARG A 67 7.06 24.25 1.59
C ARG A 67 8.36 25.00 1.30
N PRO A 68 8.73 25.98 2.13
CA PRO A 68 9.89 26.86 1.89
C PRO A 68 11.24 26.17 1.77
N TRP A 69 11.41 24.94 2.29
CA TRP A 69 12.66 24.19 2.15
C TRP A 69 13.05 23.99 0.69
N MET A 70 12.07 23.73 -0.20
CA MET A 70 12.30 23.51 -1.62
C MET A 70 12.87 24.76 -2.31
N SER A 71 12.26 25.93 -2.10
CA SER A 71 12.75 27.16 -2.69
C SER A 71 14.11 27.58 -2.14
N ARG A 72 14.33 27.41 -0.83
CA ARG A 72 15.64 27.66 -0.21
C ARG A 72 16.74 26.78 -0.80
N PHE A 73 16.46 25.48 -0.93
CA PHE A 73 17.42 24.56 -1.54
C PHE A 73 17.77 24.96 -2.98
N SER A 74 16.75 25.20 -3.81
CA SER A 74 16.94 25.55 -5.21
C SER A 74 17.69 26.88 -5.38
N GLN A 75 17.50 27.86 -4.49
CA GLN A 75 18.23 29.13 -4.50
C GLN A 75 19.69 28.96 -4.09
N ASN A 76 19.97 28.11 -3.09
CA ASN A 76 21.33 27.90 -2.58
C ASN A 76 22.15 27.00 -3.50
N GLU A 77 21.57 25.92 -3.99
CA GLU A 77 22.26 24.87 -4.71
C GLU A 77 22.17 25.01 -6.25
N GLY A 78 21.23 25.80 -6.76
CA GLY A 78 21.01 25.98 -8.19
C GLY A 78 20.59 24.72 -8.95
N ARG A 79 20.11 23.69 -8.24
CA ARG A 79 19.72 22.40 -8.80
C ARG A 79 18.49 21.82 -8.06
N ALA A 80 17.88 20.80 -8.64
CA ALA A 80 16.86 20.03 -7.97
C ALA A 80 17.45 19.18 -6.83
N PRO A 81 16.79 19.07 -5.66
CA PRO A 81 17.22 18.23 -4.57
C PRO A 81 17.17 16.75 -4.94
N VAL A 82 18.11 15.97 -4.42
CA VAL A 82 18.19 14.52 -4.58
C VAL A 82 17.60 13.87 -3.34
N MET A 83 16.57 13.03 -3.52
CA MET A 83 15.84 12.41 -2.43
C MET A 83 15.94 10.88 -2.45
N ILE A 84 15.88 10.30 -1.26
CA ILE A 84 15.67 8.87 -1.04
C ILE A 84 14.48 8.66 -0.11
N ILE A 85 13.82 7.50 -0.20
CA ILE A 85 12.93 7.02 0.84
C ILE A 85 13.73 6.17 1.84
N GLY A 86 13.68 6.57 3.09
CA GLY A 86 14.18 5.82 4.22
C GLY A 86 13.13 4.84 4.76
N THR A 87 13.17 4.61 6.07
CA THR A 87 12.28 3.66 6.71
C THR A 87 10.84 4.16 6.79
N MET A 88 9.91 3.40 6.22
CA MET A 88 8.47 3.55 6.39
C MET A 88 7.97 2.45 7.33
N ARG A 89 7.42 2.83 8.50
CA ARG A 89 7.04 1.89 9.56
C ARG A 89 5.53 1.70 9.61
N ASN A 90 5.10 0.45 9.64
CA ASN A 90 3.74 0.11 10.02
C ASN A 90 3.66 -0.03 11.55
N LEU A 91 3.07 0.95 12.21
CA LEU A 91 2.80 0.95 13.66
C LEU A 91 1.30 0.74 13.93
N SER A 92 0.55 0.35 12.91
CA SER A 92 -0.87 0.02 13.01
C SER A 92 -1.06 -1.40 13.54
N SER A 93 -2.29 -1.72 13.93
CA SER A 93 -2.70 -3.10 14.25
C SER A 93 -3.09 -3.93 13.02
N GLU A 94 -3.02 -3.35 11.82
CA GLU A 94 -3.37 -4.01 10.56
C GLU A 94 -2.10 -4.32 9.75
N HIS A 95 -2.21 -5.32 8.87
CA HIS A 95 -1.16 -5.54 7.89
C HIS A 95 -1.31 -4.50 6.77
N ILE A 96 -0.39 -3.53 6.75
CA ILE A 96 -0.26 -2.52 5.69
C ILE A 96 1.04 -2.78 4.95
N GLU A 97 0.94 -2.91 3.61
CA GLU A 97 2.10 -3.12 2.76
C GLU A 97 2.85 -1.80 2.54
N MET A 98 3.87 -1.58 3.39
CA MET A 98 4.61 -0.32 3.41
C MET A 98 5.49 -0.11 2.18
N GLN A 99 5.89 -1.17 1.48
CA GLN A 99 6.65 -1.05 0.24
C GLN A 99 5.77 -0.47 -0.89
N THR A 100 4.51 -0.90 -0.98
CA THR A 100 3.55 -0.33 -1.93
C THR A 100 3.32 1.14 -1.64
N PHE A 101 3.09 1.52 -0.38
CA PHE A 101 2.94 2.91 0.02
C PHE A 101 4.20 3.76 -0.30
N ALA A 102 5.39 3.26 -0.02
CA ALA A 102 6.64 3.91 -0.38
C ALA A 102 6.80 4.11 -1.90
N LYS A 103 6.36 3.12 -2.70
CA LYS A 103 6.35 3.22 -4.18
C LYS A 103 5.35 4.24 -4.69
N ASP A 104 4.18 4.38 -4.06
CA ASP A 104 3.21 5.42 -4.41
C ASP A 104 3.80 6.82 -4.17
N ILE A 105 4.41 7.04 -3.00
CA ILE A 105 5.12 8.29 -2.70
C ILE A 105 6.26 8.55 -3.71
N SER A 106 7.06 7.53 -4.03
CA SER A 106 8.16 7.66 -5.02
C SER A 106 7.65 8.09 -6.38
N ARG A 107 6.52 7.54 -6.80
CA ARG A 107 5.88 7.86 -8.08
C ARG A 107 5.44 9.32 -8.12
N GLU A 108 4.77 9.79 -7.05
CA GLU A 108 4.34 11.18 -6.94
C GLU A 108 5.52 12.16 -6.94
N LEU A 109 6.61 11.83 -6.22
CA LEU A 109 7.83 12.62 -6.21
C LEU A 109 8.46 12.72 -7.59
N LEU A 110 8.64 11.60 -8.28
CA LEU A 110 9.21 11.56 -9.63
C LEU A 110 8.35 12.31 -10.64
N ASN A 111 7.02 12.11 -10.60
CA ASN A 111 6.09 12.74 -11.51
C ASN A 111 5.97 14.25 -11.30
N SER A 112 6.30 14.76 -10.12
CA SER A 112 6.36 16.21 -9.87
C SER A 112 7.39 16.92 -10.74
N GLY A 113 8.47 16.23 -11.16
CA GLY A 113 9.60 16.81 -11.88
C GLY A 113 10.44 17.81 -11.07
N LEU A 114 10.11 18.02 -9.80
CA LEU A 114 10.76 19.02 -8.93
C LEU A 114 11.95 18.45 -8.16
N VAL A 115 12.05 17.12 -8.06
CA VAL A 115 13.09 16.42 -7.33
C VAL A 115 13.77 15.36 -8.19
N ARG A 116 15.00 15.02 -7.84
CA ARG A 116 15.70 13.84 -8.35
C ARG A 116 15.55 12.74 -7.31
N PHE A 117 15.27 11.54 -7.77
CA PHE A 117 15.05 10.41 -6.87
C PHE A 117 16.09 9.32 -7.09
N ILE A 118 16.73 8.88 -6.01
CA ILE A 118 17.64 7.73 -6.06
C ILE A 118 16.83 6.48 -5.74
N ALA A 119 17.06 5.44 -6.51
CA ALA A 119 16.45 4.13 -6.34
C ALA A 119 16.61 3.57 -4.91
N SER A 120 15.74 2.66 -4.51
CA SER A 120 15.82 1.98 -3.22
C SER A 120 17.17 1.29 -3.04
N ARG A 121 17.50 0.90 -1.81
CA ARG A 121 18.77 0.21 -1.54
C ARG A 121 18.90 -1.08 -2.37
N ASP A 122 17.83 -1.86 -2.43
CA ASP A 122 17.82 -3.12 -3.15
C ASP A 122 17.99 -2.91 -4.67
N ASP A 123 17.26 -1.94 -5.24
CA ASP A 123 17.40 -1.60 -6.66
C ASP A 123 18.80 -1.04 -6.99
N ARG A 124 19.48 -0.37 -6.03
CA ARG A 124 20.85 0.14 -6.24
C ARG A 124 21.89 -0.96 -6.28
N ASP A 125 21.69 -2.05 -5.56
CA ASP A 125 22.65 -3.15 -5.55
C ASP A 125 22.73 -3.79 -6.95
N GLU A 126 21.60 -4.00 -7.64
CA GLU A 126 21.59 -4.44 -9.05
C GLU A 126 22.30 -3.47 -9.99
N VAL A 127 22.10 -2.15 -9.81
CA VAL A 127 22.78 -1.12 -10.60
C VAL A 127 24.29 -1.10 -10.33
N ARG A 128 24.73 -1.36 -9.09
CA ARG A 128 26.14 -1.45 -8.72
C ARG A 128 26.82 -2.64 -9.35
N ASP A 129 26.15 -3.79 -9.37
CA ASP A 129 26.67 -4.99 -10.01
C ASP A 129 26.83 -4.76 -11.52
N GLU A 130 25.83 -4.19 -12.19
CA GLU A 130 25.92 -3.82 -13.61
C GLU A 130 27.07 -2.82 -13.88
N ARG A 131 27.24 -1.81 -12.99
CA ARG A 131 28.37 -0.85 -13.13
C ARG A 131 29.72 -1.53 -12.94
N ALA A 132 29.83 -2.49 -12.02
CA ALA A 132 31.07 -3.23 -11.81
C ALA A 132 31.47 -4.00 -13.08
N ASP A 133 30.49 -4.66 -13.73
CA ASP A 133 30.70 -5.35 -14.99
C ASP A 133 31.11 -4.39 -16.12
N GLN A 134 30.44 -3.24 -16.22
CA GLN A 134 30.79 -2.21 -17.22
C GLN A 134 32.15 -1.58 -16.96
N GLN A 135 32.56 -1.37 -15.71
CA GLN A 135 33.89 -0.84 -15.34
C GLN A 135 35.01 -1.78 -15.77
N TYR A 136 34.80 -3.08 -15.72
CA TYR A 136 35.80 -4.06 -16.15
C TYR A 136 36.18 -3.91 -17.64
N PHE A 137 35.24 -3.47 -18.47
CA PHE A 137 35.43 -3.27 -19.91
C PHE A 137 35.66 -1.80 -20.31
N ALA A 138 35.62 -0.87 -19.35
CA ALA A 138 35.67 0.56 -19.62
C ALA A 138 37.12 1.11 -19.62
N SER A 139 37.34 2.24 -20.30
CA SER A 139 38.57 3.00 -20.14
C SER A 139 38.70 3.58 -18.74
N GLU A 140 39.93 3.86 -18.27
CA GLU A 140 40.16 4.39 -16.91
C GLU A 140 39.37 5.66 -16.60
N GLU A 141 39.20 6.55 -17.56
CA GLU A 141 38.43 7.79 -17.42
C GLU A 141 36.91 7.50 -17.29
N THR A 142 36.38 6.56 -18.06
CA THR A 142 34.99 6.15 -18.01
C THR A 142 34.69 5.40 -16.72
N ALA A 143 35.60 4.53 -16.27
CA ALA A 143 35.49 3.84 -15.01
C ALA A 143 35.40 4.78 -13.79
N LYS A 144 36.24 5.84 -13.76
CA LYS A 144 36.21 6.88 -12.72
C LYS A 144 34.87 7.62 -12.68
N ARG A 145 34.28 7.94 -13.83
CA ARG A 145 32.94 8.59 -13.88
C ARG A 145 31.81 7.68 -13.40
N MET A 146 31.88 6.41 -13.73
CA MET A 146 30.89 5.41 -13.30
C MET A 146 30.92 5.13 -11.80
N ALA A 147 32.09 5.27 -11.17
CA ALA A 147 32.26 5.04 -9.73
C ALA A 147 31.64 6.12 -8.83
N GLN A 148 31.29 7.28 -9.40
CA GLN A 148 30.68 8.37 -8.63
C GLN A 148 29.19 8.14 -8.45
N GLU A 149 28.78 7.77 -7.24
CA GLU A 149 27.38 7.78 -6.84
C GLU A 149 26.97 9.20 -6.42
N VAL A 150 25.79 9.61 -6.87
CA VAL A 150 25.18 10.87 -6.41
C VAL A 150 24.64 10.65 -5.00
N GLY A 151 25.11 11.44 -4.02
CA GLY A 151 24.57 11.44 -2.66
C GLY A 151 23.14 11.97 -2.64
N ALA A 152 22.33 11.52 -1.69
CA ALA A 152 21.03 12.10 -1.41
C ALA A 152 21.19 13.35 -0.53
N ASP A 153 20.46 14.42 -0.87
CA ASP A 153 20.36 15.60 -0.02
C ASP A 153 19.37 15.38 1.10
N TYR A 154 18.26 14.70 0.80
CA TYR A 154 17.18 14.48 1.76
C TYR A 154 16.71 13.04 1.81
N MET A 155 16.28 12.63 3.02
CA MET A 155 15.65 11.34 3.29
C MET A 155 14.21 11.56 3.78
N LEU A 156 13.23 10.98 3.06
CA LEU A 156 11.84 10.94 3.50
C LEU A 156 11.60 9.66 4.30
N GLN A 157 11.07 9.78 5.50
CA GLN A 157 10.74 8.65 6.38
C GLN A 157 9.44 8.91 7.14
N GLY A 158 8.83 7.85 7.66
CA GLY A 158 7.57 8.02 8.38
C GLY A 158 6.94 6.76 8.94
N SER A 159 5.68 6.88 9.33
CA SER A 159 4.91 5.77 9.89
C SER A 159 3.41 5.92 9.65
N VAL A 160 2.72 4.78 9.63
CA VAL A 160 1.26 4.68 9.67
C VAL A 160 0.86 4.10 11.03
N LYS A 161 -0.08 4.75 11.71
CA LYS A 161 -0.66 4.34 13.00
C LYS A 161 -2.16 4.17 12.85
N THR A 162 -2.79 3.36 13.72
CA THR A 162 -4.24 3.26 13.83
C THR A 162 -4.70 3.38 15.27
N ILE A 163 -5.85 4.06 15.43
CA ILE A 163 -6.66 4.02 16.65
C ILE A 163 -8.01 3.44 16.27
N MET A 164 -8.47 2.44 17.02
CA MET A 164 -9.77 1.81 16.82
C MET A 164 -10.64 2.00 18.03
N ASP A 165 -11.88 2.42 17.80
CA ASP A 165 -12.92 2.50 18.79
C ASP A 165 -14.13 1.71 18.29
N LYS A 166 -14.69 0.83 19.16
CA LYS A 166 -15.76 -0.08 18.79
C LYS A 166 -16.82 -0.13 19.86
N VAL A 167 -18.06 0.12 19.44
CA VAL A 167 -19.25 -0.05 20.25
C VAL A 167 -20.25 -0.91 19.47
N ASP A 168 -20.68 -2.03 20.06
CA ASP A 168 -21.61 -2.98 19.44
C ASP A 168 -21.18 -3.41 18.03
N ASN A 169 -21.98 -3.04 17.02
CA ASN A 169 -21.76 -3.38 15.62
C ASN A 169 -21.08 -2.26 14.83
N THR A 170 -20.76 -1.13 15.46
CA THR A 170 -20.13 0.03 14.82
C THR A 170 -18.68 0.14 15.29
N GLN A 171 -17.77 0.29 14.34
CA GLN A 171 -16.36 0.49 14.60
C GLN A 171 -15.89 1.77 13.88
N ALA A 172 -15.26 2.66 14.62
CA ALA A 172 -14.51 3.78 14.06
C ALA A 172 -13.03 3.40 13.97
N LYS A 173 -12.44 3.54 12.78
CA LYS A 173 -11.01 3.38 12.55
C LYS A 173 -10.44 4.72 12.17
N PHE A 174 -9.40 5.12 12.87
CA PHE A 174 -8.65 6.33 12.64
C PHE A 174 -7.23 5.97 12.24
N TYR A 175 -6.82 6.34 11.04
CA TYR A 175 -5.46 6.19 10.54
C TYR A 175 -4.76 7.54 10.59
N GLN A 176 -3.54 7.54 11.09
CA GLN A 176 -2.67 8.70 11.06
C GLN A 176 -1.37 8.32 10.35
N VAL A 177 -1.05 9.05 9.30
CA VAL A 177 0.21 8.93 8.57
C VAL A 177 1.06 10.14 8.91
N ASP A 178 2.23 9.89 9.48
CA ASP A 178 3.21 10.93 9.79
C ASP A 178 4.42 10.72 8.89
N LEU A 179 4.81 11.75 8.15
CA LEU A 179 6.02 11.78 7.33
C LEU A 179 6.93 12.93 7.77
N GLN A 180 8.23 12.74 7.62
CA GLN A 180 9.22 13.78 7.84
C GLN A 180 10.32 13.73 6.77
N LEU A 181 10.79 14.91 6.37
CA LEU A 181 11.91 15.09 5.48
C LEU A 181 13.13 15.53 6.27
N VAL A 182 14.19 14.75 6.22
CA VAL A 182 15.42 14.96 6.97
C VAL A 182 16.55 15.26 6.00
N ASP A 183 17.29 16.32 6.26
CA ASP A 183 18.54 16.63 5.59
C ASP A 183 19.59 15.57 5.98
N VAL A 184 20.21 14.93 4.98
CA VAL A 184 21.13 13.80 5.22
C VAL A 184 22.46 14.25 5.81
N GLU A 185 22.90 15.47 5.47
CA GLU A 185 24.18 16.02 5.94
C GLU A 185 24.07 16.53 7.36
N THR A 186 23.04 17.33 7.65
CA THR A 186 22.88 18.02 8.93
C THR A 186 22.04 17.24 9.95
N SER A 187 21.25 16.26 9.48
CA SER A 187 20.22 15.56 10.27
C SER A 187 19.07 16.45 10.74
N GLU A 188 18.91 17.64 10.16
CA GLU A 188 17.80 18.52 10.45
C GLU A 188 16.51 18.04 9.80
N THR A 189 15.39 18.11 10.52
CA THR A 189 14.08 17.89 9.94
C THR A 189 13.59 19.19 9.29
N VAL A 190 13.55 19.22 7.97
CA VAL A 190 13.18 20.41 7.19
C VAL A 190 11.69 20.50 6.89
N TRP A 191 10.98 19.40 7.02
CA TRP A 191 9.54 19.31 6.90
C TRP A 191 8.98 18.14 7.69
N ILE A 192 7.78 18.34 8.23
CA ILE A 192 6.95 17.33 8.89
C ILE A 192 5.52 17.50 8.39
N GLY A 193 4.87 16.40 8.06
CA GLY A 193 3.47 16.38 7.67
C GLY A 193 2.72 15.23 8.33
N SER A 194 1.43 15.44 8.55
CA SER A 194 0.51 14.43 9.05
C SER A 194 -0.77 14.44 8.23
N LYS A 195 -1.25 13.24 7.88
CA LYS A 195 -2.54 13.05 7.22
C LYS A 195 -3.36 12.04 8.01
N GLU A 196 -4.62 12.41 8.19
CA GLU A 196 -5.58 11.62 8.96
C GLU A 196 -6.70 11.11 8.05
N ILE A 197 -7.09 9.84 8.26
CA ILE A 197 -8.25 9.21 7.62
C ILE A 197 -9.11 8.59 8.71
N LYS A 198 -10.42 8.87 8.69
CA LYS A 198 -11.39 8.26 9.60
C LYS A 198 -12.41 7.48 8.80
N LYS A 199 -12.58 6.19 9.13
CA LYS A 199 -13.55 5.29 8.52
C LYS A 199 -14.54 4.79 9.58
N ILE A 200 -15.82 4.73 9.21
CA ILE A 200 -16.87 4.10 10.04
C ILE A 200 -17.24 2.78 9.38
N VAL A 201 -17.17 1.71 10.12
CA VAL A 201 -17.53 0.36 9.69
C VAL A 201 -18.74 -0.11 10.51
N GLU A 202 -19.84 -0.36 9.82
CA GLU A 202 -21.07 -0.92 10.43
C GLU A 202 -21.23 -2.37 9.97
N SER A 203 -21.36 -3.30 10.90
CA SER A 203 -21.58 -4.70 10.60
C SER A 203 -23.01 -5.10 10.94
N ASN A 204 -23.83 -5.40 9.93
CA ASN A 204 -25.14 -5.97 10.13
C ASN A 204 -24.99 -7.46 10.49
N ARG A 205 -25.09 -7.79 11.79
CA ARG A 205 -25.31 -9.17 12.20
C ARG A 205 -26.79 -9.47 12.05
N PHE A 206 -27.17 -10.23 11.03
CA PHE A 206 -28.43 -10.92 11.04
C PHE A 206 -28.43 -11.87 12.26
N ARG A 207 -29.20 -11.54 13.30
CA ARG A 207 -29.55 -12.52 14.33
C ARG A 207 -30.60 -13.42 13.68
N LEU A 208 -30.25 -14.67 13.39
CA LEU A 208 -31.20 -15.77 13.16
C LEU A 208 -31.82 -16.16 14.49
#